data_101bb248771ffeecdd54f095fc707199
#
_entry.id   101bb248771ffeecdd54f095fc707199
#
_cell.length_a   1.000
_cell.length_b   1.000
_cell.length_c   1.000
_cell.angle_alpha   90.00
_cell.angle_beta   90.00
_cell.angle_gamma   90.00
#
_symmetry.space_group_name_H-M   'P 1'
#
loop_
_entity.id
_entity.type
_entity.pdbx_description
1 polymer ?
#
loop_
_entity_poly.entity_id
_entity_poly.type
_entity_poly.pdbx_seq_one_letter_code
_entity_poly.pdbx_strand_id
1 'polypeptide(L)'
;MTSVMFTVPGKPQGKARARTYYNVSTKKHCSATPDNTVLYENFIKDRYLQMAKGAFLEREKPVTLRIIARYLPPKSVSKKRKLDMLEGRELPLKKPDMDNIVKVVADALNGVAYHDDTQIALVQAKKCYSAVEGLDVTVEEYTG
;
A
#
# COMPACT_ATOMS: atom_id res chain seq x y z
N MET A 1 -18.14 0.21 -15.01
CA MET A 1 -17.45 -0.31 -13.82
C MET A 1 -16.24 0.58 -13.49
N THR A 2 -16.11 0.99 -12.25
CA THR A 2 -15.01 1.87 -11.84
C THR A 2 -13.77 1.04 -11.49
N SER A 3 -12.67 1.33 -12.16
CA SER A 3 -11.38 0.71 -11.90
C SER A 3 -10.29 1.78 -12.05
N VAL A 4 -9.44 1.89 -11.04
CA VAL A 4 -8.31 2.84 -11.05
C VAL A 4 -7.04 2.06 -10.76
N MET A 5 -6.05 2.18 -11.65
CA MET A 5 -4.72 1.60 -11.48
C MET A 5 -3.70 2.72 -11.36
N PHE A 6 -2.81 2.62 -10.40
CA PHE A 6 -1.74 3.60 -10.23
C PHE A 6 -0.50 2.96 -9.63
N THR A 7 0.63 3.65 -9.77
CA THR A 7 1.92 3.21 -9.25
C THR A 7 2.46 4.24 -8.28
N VAL A 8 2.95 3.76 -7.14
CA VAL A 8 3.67 4.58 -6.16
C VAL A 8 5.16 4.23 -6.30
N PRO A 9 5.99 5.11 -6.87
CA PRO A 9 7.40 4.81 -7.05
C PRO A 9 8.14 4.78 -5.72
N GLY A 10 9.29 4.11 -5.71
CA GLY A 10 10.15 4.00 -4.54
C GLY A 10 9.94 2.72 -3.76
N LYS A 11 10.76 2.51 -2.76
CA LYS A 11 10.73 1.31 -1.92
C LYS A 11 9.38 1.20 -1.20
N PRO A 12 8.69 0.05 -1.29
CA PRO A 12 7.44 -0.15 -0.57
C PRO A 12 7.64 0.01 0.94
N GLN A 13 6.68 0.70 1.58
CA GLN A 13 6.68 0.92 3.03
C GLN A 13 5.38 0.35 3.61
N GLY A 14 5.44 -0.02 4.88
CA GLY A 14 4.26 -0.51 5.58
C GLY A 14 3.75 0.51 6.60
N LYS A 15 2.54 0.24 7.09
CA LYS A 15 1.95 1.06 8.15
C LYS A 15 2.77 0.86 9.43
N ALA A 16 3.37 1.92 9.94
CA ALA A 16 4.04 1.90 11.22
C ALA A 16 3.02 2.01 12.35
N ARG A 17 3.33 1.39 13.49
CA ARG A 17 2.47 1.50 14.67
C ARG A 17 2.42 2.95 15.14
N ALA A 18 1.23 3.39 15.57
CA ALA A 18 1.07 4.67 16.22
C ALA A 18 1.95 4.71 17.49
N ARG A 19 2.63 5.82 17.70
CA ARG A 19 3.41 6.03 18.92
C ARG A 19 2.49 6.59 19.99
N THR A 20 2.58 6.03 21.19
CA THR A 20 1.84 6.56 22.34
C THR A 20 2.77 7.48 23.13
N TYR A 21 2.22 8.58 23.60
CA TYR A 21 2.95 9.52 24.47
C TYR A 21 1.98 10.15 25.47
N TYR A 22 2.55 10.64 26.57
CA TYR A 22 1.78 11.32 27.60
C TYR A 22 1.82 12.83 27.34
N ASN A 23 0.65 13.44 27.18
CA ASN A 23 0.55 14.88 26.99
C ASN A 23 0.39 15.55 28.36
N VAL A 24 1.42 16.28 28.76
CA VAL A 24 1.47 16.94 30.08
C VAL A 24 0.39 18.02 30.21
N SER A 25 0.10 18.73 29.13
CA SER A 25 -0.91 19.80 29.11
C SER A 25 -2.32 19.27 29.32
N THR A 26 -2.68 18.16 28.67
CA THR A 26 -4.01 17.55 28.73
C THR A 26 -4.10 16.45 29.79
N LYS A 27 -2.96 16.01 30.33
CA LYS A 27 -2.87 14.87 31.27
C LYS A 27 -3.47 13.60 30.72
N LYS A 28 -3.29 13.34 29.40
CA LYS A 28 -3.81 12.17 28.71
C LYS A 28 -2.71 11.46 27.92
N HIS A 29 -2.86 10.15 27.77
CA HIS A 29 -2.06 9.39 26.82
C HIS A 29 -2.60 9.64 25.42
N CYS A 30 -1.73 9.97 24.50
CA CYS A 30 -2.05 10.25 23.12
C CYS A 30 -1.34 9.26 22.21
N SER A 31 -1.86 9.05 21.00
CA SER A 31 -1.16 8.28 19.97
C SER A 31 -1.04 9.10 18.71
N ALA A 32 0.08 8.91 18.00
CA ALA A 32 0.34 9.59 16.75
C ALA A 32 0.99 8.64 15.77
N THR A 33 0.58 8.73 14.49
CA THR A 33 1.21 8.00 13.41
C THR A 33 2.57 8.64 13.10
N PRO A 34 3.65 7.84 12.95
CA PRO A 34 4.96 8.39 12.60
C PRO A 34 4.92 9.19 11.29
N ASP A 35 5.74 10.25 11.21
CA ASP A 35 5.76 11.18 10.08
C ASP A 35 6.02 10.50 8.73
N ASN A 36 6.93 9.52 8.69
CA ASN A 36 7.25 8.81 7.46
C ASN A 36 6.06 8.02 6.92
N THR A 37 5.22 7.47 7.81
CA THR A 37 3.98 6.78 7.41
C THR A 37 2.97 7.78 6.86
N VAL A 38 2.81 8.93 7.51
CA VAL A 38 1.92 9.99 7.03
C VAL A 38 2.35 10.47 5.65
N LEU A 39 3.64 10.69 5.43
CA LEU A 39 4.17 11.11 4.14
C LEU A 39 3.91 10.05 3.06
N TYR A 40 4.10 8.79 3.37
CA TYR A 40 3.86 7.71 2.42
C TYR A 40 2.37 7.57 2.09
N GLU A 41 1.49 7.68 3.08
CA GLU A 41 0.04 7.68 2.86
C GLU A 41 -0.38 8.84 1.96
N ASN A 42 0.17 10.03 2.19
CA ASN A 42 -0.11 11.19 1.33
C ASN A 42 0.39 10.97 -0.09
N PHE A 43 1.54 10.34 -0.26
CA PHE A 43 2.08 10.02 -1.57
C PHE A 43 1.18 9.03 -2.32
N ILE A 44 0.71 7.98 -1.64
CA ILE A 44 -0.26 7.03 -2.21
C ILE A 44 -1.53 7.75 -2.65
N LYS A 45 -2.07 8.60 -1.78
CA LYS A 45 -3.27 9.39 -2.06
C LYS A 45 -3.08 10.27 -3.29
N ASP A 46 -1.96 10.99 -3.37
CA ASP A 46 -1.69 11.89 -4.49
C ASP A 46 -1.57 11.11 -5.80
N ARG A 47 -0.91 9.97 -5.79
CA ARG A 47 -0.80 9.13 -6.98
C ARG A 47 -2.16 8.59 -7.42
N TYR A 48 -3.00 8.19 -6.47
CA TYR A 48 -4.37 7.78 -6.77
C TYR A 48 -5.15 8.92 -7.43
N LEU A 49 -5.13 10.11 -6.85
CA LEU A 49 -5.89 11.26 -7.34
C LEU A 49 -5.49 11.67 -8.76
N GLN A 50 -4.21 11.53 -9.11
CA GLN A 50 -3.73 11.82 -10.46
C GLN A 50 -4.34 10.90 -11.51
N MET A 51 -4.62 9.65 -11.16
CA MET A 51 -5.14 8.65 -12.10
C MET A 51 -6.66 8.49 -12.03
N ALA A 52 -7.27 8.86 -10.91
CA ALA A 52 -8.67 8.57 -10.64
C ALA A 52 -9.63 9.45 -11.45
N LYS A 53 -9.24 10.67 -11.77
CA LYS A 53 -10.09 11.63 -12.51
C LYS A 53 -11.48 11.77 -11.90
N GLY A 54 -11.54 11.87 -10.58
CA GLY A 54 -12.79 12.00 -9.83
C GLY A 54 -13.52 10.69 -9.53
N ALA A 55 -12.96 9.54 -9.89
CA ALA A 55 -13.56 8.24 -9.58
C ALA A 55 -13.64 8.01 -8.07
N PHE A 56 -14.78 7.49 -7.62
CA PHE A 56 -15.04 7.21 -6.21
C PHE A 56 -16.06 6.09 -6.09
N LEU A 57 -15.83 5.16 -5.17
CA LEU A 57 -16.73 4.04 -4.94
C LEU A 57 -17.67 4.35 -3.76
N GLU A 58 -18.96 4.44 -4.04
CA GLU A 58 -19.99 4.76 -3.07
C GLU A 58 -20.14 3.69 -1.98
N ARG A 59 -20.85 4.03 -0.90
CA ARG A 59 -20.99 3.17 0.30
C ARG A 59 -21.47 1.75 0.04
N GLU A 60 -22.40 1.58 -0.91
CA GLU A 60 -22.98 0.27 -1.21
C GLU A 60 -22.12 -0.57 -2.15
N LYS A 61 -21.01 -0.04 -2.61
CA LYS A 61 -20.17 -0.72 -3.58
C LYS A 61 -19.07 -1.50 -2.87
N PRO A 62 -19.07 -2.83 -2.92
CA PRO A 62 -17.95 -3.60 -2.40
C PRO A 62 -16.70 -3.38 -3.27
N VAL A 63 -15.55 -3.34 -2.62
CA VAL A 63 -14.29 -2.94 -3.25
C VAL A 63 -13.35 -4.13 -3.31
N THR A 64 -12.68 -4.30 -4.45
CA THR A 64 -11.51 -5.16 -4.60
C THR A 64 -10.27 -4.28 -4.59
N LEU A 65 -9.31 -4.62 -3.74
CA LEU A 65 -8.01 -3.96 -3.65
C LEU A 65 -6.93 -4.95 -4.06
N ARG A 66 -6.16 -4.61 -5.10
CA ARG A 66 -5.02 -5.41 -5.55
C ARG A 66 -3.74 -4.62 -5.38
N ILE A 67 -2.72 -5.26 -4.82
CA ILE A 67 -1.46 -4.62 -4.51
C ILE A 67 -0.32 -5.53 -4.97
N ILE A 68 0.65 -4.97 -5.68
CA ILE A 68 1.91 -5.64 -5.99
C ILE A 68 3.03 -4.77 -5.43
N ALA A 69 3.76 -5.31 -4.47
CA ALA A 69 4.93 -4.64 -3.90
C ALA A 69 6.19 -5.16 -4.60
N ARG A 70 6.88 -4.28 -5.31
CA ARG A 70 8.07 -4.60 -6.10
C ARG A 70 9.33 -4.15 -5.38
N TYR A 71 10.28 -5.07 -5.25
CA TYR A 71 11.56 -4.83 -4.58
C TYR A 71 12.72 -5.07 -5.54
N LEU A 72 13.79 -4.31 -5.36
CA LEU A 72 15.02 -4.56 -6.11
C LEU A 72 15.75 -5.76 -5.53
N PRO A 73 16.34 -6.63 -6.37
CA PRO A 73 17.25 -7.65 -5.86
C PRO A 73 18.43 -6.99 -5.14
N PRO A 74 18.92 -7.60 -4.03
CA PRO A 74 20.12 -7.09 -3.37
C PRO A 74 21.32 -7.08 -4.32
N LYS A 75 22.17 -6.08 -4.21
CA LYS A 75 23.36 -5.93 -5.08
C LYS A 75 24.37 -7.07 -4.92
N SER A 76 24.38 -7.71 -3.77
CA SER A 76 25.36 -8.77 -3.43
C SER A 76 25.01 -10.15 -3.95
N VAL A 77 23.84 -10.34 -4.56
CA VAL A 77 23.44 -11.66 -5.06
C VAL A 77 24.12 -12.00 -6.38
N SER A 78 24.31 -13.32 -6.64
CA SER A 78 24.86 -13.81 -7.89
C SER A 78 23.94 -13.50 -9.07
N LYS A 79 24.49 -13.54 -10.30
CA LYS A 79 23.71 -13.33 -11.51
C LYS A 79 22.57 -14.35 -11.65
N LYS A 80 22.86 -15.62 -11.32
CA LYS A 80 21.86 -16.70 -11.38
C LYS A 80 20.72 -16.43 -10.39
N ARG A 81 21.05 -16.07 -9.15
CA ARG A 81 20.05 -15.77 -8.14
C ARG A 81 19.22 -14.54 -8.50
N LYS A 82 19.88 -13.51 -9.03
CA LYS A 82 19.18 -12.32 -9.52
C LYS A 82 18.15 -12.67 -10.60
N LEU A 83 18.53 -13.55 -11.52
CA LEU A 83 17.61 -14.01 -12.56
C LEU A 83 16.42 -14.76 -11.96
N ASP A 84 16.67 -15.64 -10.98
CA ASP A 84 15.61 -16.36 -10.27
C ASP A 84 14.64 -15.38 -9.58
N MET A 85 15.17 -14.34 -8.95
CA MET A 85 14.37 -13.29 -8.32
C MET A 85 13.49 -12.56 -9.34
N LEU A 86 14.09 -12.11 -10.44
CA LEU A 86 13.38 -11.34 -11.47
C LEU A 86 12.34 -12.18 -12.22
N GLU A 87 12.54 -13.49 -12.31
CA GLU A 87 11.61 -14.41 -12.97
C GLU A 87 10.55 -14.99 -12.02
N GLY A 88 10.57 -14.59 -10.75
CA GLY A 88 9.54 -14.98 -9.80
C GLY A 88 9.75 -16.33 -9.13
N ARG A 89 10.91 -16.96 -9.30
CA ARG A 89 11.24 -18.22 -8.63
C ARG A 89 11.64 -18.00 -7.17
N GLU A 90 12.05 -16.79 -6.83
CA GLU A 90 12.36 -16.39 -5.45
C GLU A 90 11.61 -15.10 -5.16
N LEU A 91 10.88 -15.06 -4.03
CA LEU A 91 10.08 -13.90 -3.62
C LEU A 91 10.72 -13.18 -2.43
N PRO A 92 10.51 -11.87 -2.29
CA PRO A 92 11.02 -11.13 -1.14
C PRO A 92 10.32 -11.60 0.15
N LEU A 93 11.11 -11.95 1.15
CA LEU A 93 10.59 -12.36 2.46
C LEU A 93 11.06 -11.40 3.56
N LYS A 94 11.22 -10.14 3.22
CA LYS A 94 11.71 -9.09 4.12
C LYS A 94 10.61 -8.08 4.44
N LYS A 95 10.86 -7.28 5.47
CA LYS A 95 9.96 -6.19 5.84
C LYS A 95 9.77 -5.19 4.69
N PRO A 96 8.64 -4.50 4.63
CA PRO A 96 7.53 -4.55 5.59
C PRO A 96 6.67 -5.81 5.44
N ASP A 97 5.99 -6.18 6.51
CA ASP A 97 5.06 -7.31 6.52
C ASP A 97 3.88 -7.03 5.59
N MET A 98 3.34 -8.09 5.00
CA MET A 98 2.26 -7.94 4.02
C MET A 98 1.04 -7.23 4.58
N ASP A 99 0.62 -7.55 5.80
CA ASP A 99 -0.52 -6.91 6.45
C ASP A 99 -0.30 -5.41 6.63
N ASN A 100 0.93 -4.98 6.93
CA ASN A 100 1.28 -3.56 7.06
C ASN A 100 1.26 -2.83 5.72
N ILE A 101 1.60 -3.51 4.62
CA ILE A 101 1.50 -2.95 3.26
C ILE A 101 0.04 -2.74 2.90
N VAL A 102 -0.80 -3.75 3.13
CA VAL A 102 -2.24 -3.66 2.86
C VAL A 102 -2.85 -2.53 3.68
N LYS A 103 -2.49 -2.43 4.95
CA LYS A 103 -3.04 -1.41 5.85
C LYS A 103 -2.67 0.01 5.42
N VAL A 104 -1.42 0.26 5.04
CA VAL A 104 -1.01 1.61 4.63
C VAL A 104 -1.75 2.06 3.37
N VAL A 105 -2.00 1.14 2.42
CA VAL A 105 -2.75 1.46 1.21
C VAL A 105 -4.23 1.68 1.54
N ALA A 106 -4.84 0.79 2.31
CA ALA A 106 -6.24 0.91 2.68
C ALA A 106 -6.52 2.20 3.45
N ASP A 107 -5.64 2.55 4.40
CA ASP A 107 -5.77 3.78 5.17
C ASP A 107 -5.56 5.03 4.31
N ALA A 108 -4.59 5.00 3.40
CA ALA A 108 -4.33 6.13 2.50
C ALA A 108 -5.53 6.44 1.59
N LEU A 109 -6.24 5.40 1.15
CA LEU A 109 -7.36 5.53 0.23
C LEU A 109 -8.71 5.71 0.93
N ASN A 110 -8.74 5.59 2.26
CA ASN A 110 -9.96 5.74 3.05
C ASN A 110 -10.51 7.16 2.91
N GLY A 111 -11.76 7.28 2.48
CA GLY A 111 -12.38 8.57 2.22
C GLY A 111 -11.92 9.24 0.92
N VAL A 112 -11.08 8.59 0.15
CA VAL A 112 -10.49 9.11 -1.09
C VAL A 112 -10.93 8.29 -2.29
N ALA A 113 -10.77 6.98 -2.24
CA ALA A 113 -11.16 6.05 -3.31
C ALA A 113 -12.53 5.41 -3.04
N TYR A 114 -12.89 5.29 -1.79
CA TYR A 114 -14.13 4.71 -1.30
C TYR A 114 -14.51 5.43 0.00
N HIS A 115 -15.72 5.20 0.48
CA HIS A 115 -16.21 5.92 1.66
C HIS A 115 -15.54 5.45 2.94
N ASP A 116 -15.37 4.12 3.07
CA ASP A 116 -14.76 3.52 4.26
C ASP A 116 -14.09 2.20 3.86
N ASP A 117 -12.98 1.87 4.49
CA ASP A 117 -12.24 0.63 4.24
C ASP A 117 -13.04 -0.63 4.60
N THR A 118 -14.13 -0.50 5.35
CA THR A 118 -15.08 -1.60 5.58
C THR A 118 -15.74 -2.09 4.28
N GLN A 119 -15.70 -1.29 3.22
CA GLN A 119 -16.20 -1.69 1.90
C GLN A 119 -15.29 -2.69 1.19
N ILE A 120 -14.02 -2.83 1.63
CA ILE A 120 -13.08 -3.74 0.99
C ILE A 120 -13.52 -5.17 1.27
N ALA A 121 -13.99 -5.86 0.22
CA ALA A 121 -14.49 -7.23 0.31
C ALA A 121 -13.45 -8.25 -0.13
N LEU A 122 -12.51 -7.85 -0.97
CA LEU A 122 -11.45 -8.74 -1.48
C LEU A 122 -10.13 -7.99 -1.54
N VAL A 123 -9.09 -8.60 -1.02
CA VAL A 123 -7.72 -8.11 -1.15
C VAL A 123 -6.87 -9.19 -1.79
N GLN A 124 -6.12 -8.82 -2.83
CA GLN A 124 -5.06 -9.64 -3.39
C GLN A 124 -3.76 -8.86 -3.31
N ALA A 125 -2.77 -9.41 -2.63
CA ALA A 125 -1.51 -8.73 -2.45
C ALA A 125 -0.35 -9.70 -2.66
N LYS A 126 0.71 -9.21 -3.31
CA LYS A 126 1.88 -10.00 -3.66
C LYS A 126 3.13 -9.16 -3.49
N LYS A 127 4.19 -9.81 -3.02
CA LYS A 127 5.56 -9.26 -3.07
C LYS A 127 6.30 -9.93 -4.23
N CYS A 128 7.06 -9.16 -4.97
CA CYS A 128 7.92 -9.70 -6.02
C CYS A 128 9.20 -8.89 -6.16
N TYR A 129 10.18 -9.45 -6.85
CA TYR A 129 11.37 -8.71 -7.25
C TYR A 129 11.17 -8.11 -8.64
N SER A 130 11.74 -6.96 -8.88
CA SER A 130 11.64 -6.25 -10.15
C SER A 130 12.89 -5.41 -10.37
N ALA A 131 13.15 -5.06 -11.62
CA ALA A 131 14.21 -4.11 -11.96
C ALA A 131 13.92 -2.70 -11.47
N VAL A 132 12.64 -2.38 -11.20
CA VAL A 132 12.21 -1.08 -10.67
C VAL A 132 11.35 -1.32 -9.43
N GLU A 133 11.73 -0.73 -8.31
CA GLU A 133 10.93 -0.84 -7.09
C GLU A 133 9.72 0.08 -7.13
N GLY A 134 8.67 -0.31 -6.44
CA GLY A 134 7.44 0.47 -6.37
C GLY A 134 6.28 -0.34 -5.84
N LEU A 135 5.12 0.29 -5.82
CA LEU A 135 3.87 -0.31 -5.41
C LEU A 135 2.87 -0.12 -6.54
N ASP A 136 2.33 -1.20 -7.06
CA ASP A 136 1.24 -1.14 -8.04
C ASP A 136 -0.07 -1.40 -7.32
N VAL A 137 -1.02 -0.50 -7.46
CA VAL A 137 -2.30 -0.59 -6.75
C VAL A 137 -3.44 -0.52 -7.76
N THR A 138 -4.39 -1.42 -7.62
CA THR A 138 -5.65 -1.39 -8.37
C THR A 138 -6.80 -1.34 -7.36
N VAL A 139 -7.67 -0.37 -7.54
CA VAL A 139 -8.91 -0.22 -6.76
C VAL A 139 -10.06 -0.34 -7.74
N GLU A 140 -10.95 -1.29 -7.50
CA GLU A 140 -12.08 -1.51 -8.40
C GLU A 140 -13.31 -2.00 -7.63
N GLU A 141 -14.48 -1.88 -8.26
CA GLU A 141 -15.68 -2.45 -7.71
C GLU A 141 -15.58 -3.99 -7.78
N TYR A 142 -15.95 -4.65 -6.68
CA TYR A 142 -15.97 -6.11 -6.65
C TYR A 142 -17.10 -6.63 -7.55
N THR A 143 -16.76 -7.56 -8.43
CA THR A 143 -17.71 -8.11 -9.41
C THR A 143 -17.89 -9.63 -9.29
N GLY A 144 -17.34 -10.24 -8.26
CA GLY A 144 -17.51 -11.67 -8.02
C GLY A 144 -16.34 -12.55 -8.42
#